data_0656512efcf25d0ba87dd1c811d4fff9
#
_entry.id   0656512efcf25d0ba87dd1c811d4fff9
#
_cell.length_a   1.000
_cell.length_b   1.000
_cell.length_c   1.000
_cell.angle_alpha   90.00
_cell.angle_beta   90.00
_cell.angle_gamma   90.00
#
_symmetry.space_group_name_H-M   'P 1'
#
loop_
_entity.id
_entity.type
_entity.pdbx_description
1 polymer ?
#
loop_
_entity_poly.entity_id
_entity_poly.type
_entity_poly.pdbx_seq_one_letter_code
_entity_poly.pdbx_strand_id
1 'polypeptide(L)'
;RGDGYKRQTEELSSSEELPVCTFETSRLGRTRGQDDPACECTMEHGPAYACTDESGCINRLTQVECLRDVCRCGEHCANQRFQRHAYAHVDIIKTPEKGFGIRACSDIERDEFVFEYIGEIITHDTFMRRMAQYKEEHLVHFYFMMLQRDEYIDATKRGGRARFINHSCNPNCYVSKWHVGRHVRMGIFAKRAIRAGEELSFNYNADRYGNDPQPCYCGEPNCVGTIGGRTQTDVVTMDDRFILALDIADQMAELRASLPRGRHQQKQRAKILNEYCHHILRASAEPECARVMTAVRDATTNRRMIELLLTRIAMTDDMHVQKMLVKMHGFVIMAQVLEAWSDDAPLMHLALECLTKWPLRARDKLVDSGVDELVHQMQDDPLAQQLHESWSSLPSTFRIARREGREQAEEVDWAARRRAQATQVSAQEEPTAGPEAPGAVSRLR
;
A
#
# COMPACT_ATOMS: atom_id res chain seq x y z
N ARG A 1 -23.58 -29.39 -0.78
CA ARG A 1 -22.95 -28.63 0.35
C ARG A 1 -21.70 -29.34 0.92
N GLY A 2 -21.47 -30.64 0.70
CA GLY A 2 -20.31 -31.38 1.20
C GLY A 2 -19.03 -31.24 0.37
N ASP A 3 -19.15 -31.08 -0.94
CA ASP A 3 -17.99 -31.02 -1.86
C ASP A 3 -17.19 -29.71 -1.76
N GLY A 4 -17.84 -28.59 -1.52
CA GLY A 4 -17.17 -27.31 -1.32
C GLY A 4 -16.29 -27.27 -0.07
N TYR A 5 -16.69 -27.98 0.99
CA TYR A 5 -15.93 -28.05 2.24
C TYR A 5 -14.64 -28.86 2.12
N LYS A 6 -14.71 -30.01 1.46
CA LYS A 6 -13.50 -30.84 1.22
C LYS A 6 -12.48 -30.08 0.37
N ARG A 7 -12.91 -29.41 -0.70
CA ARG A 7 -12.04 -28.59 -1.56
C ARG A 7 -11.36 -27.46 -0.80
N GLN A 8 -12.09 -26.71 0.05
CA GLN A 8 -11.50 -25.60 0.82
C GLN A 8 -10.48 -26.08 1.88
N THR A 9 -10.72 -27.24 2.51
CA THR A 9 -9.76 -27.82 3.45
C THR A 9 -8.51 -28.32 2.73
N GLU A 10 -8.66 -28.82 1.50
CA GLU A 10 -7.58 -29.19 0.61
C GLU A 10 -6.81 -27.96 0.11
N GLU A 11 -7.48 -26.83 -0.17
CA GLU A 11 -6.86 -25.55 -0.53
C GLU A 11 -6.00 -24.97 0.60
N LEU A 12 -6.44 -25.08 1.85
CA LEU A 12 -5.64 -24.69 3.03
C LEU A 12 -4.39 -25.59 3.19
N SER A 13 -4.55 -26.89 2.97
CA SER A 13 -3.46 -27.87 3.10
C SER A 13 -2.53 -27.88 1.89
N SER A 14 -2.97 -27.42 0.73
CA SER A 14 -2.20 -27.39 -0.53
C SER A 14 -1.45 -26.07 -0.77
N SER A 15 -1.71 -25.04 0.04
CA SER A 15 -1.08 -23.72 -0.12
C SER A 15 0.11 -23.54 0.81
N GLU A 16 1.22 -23.08 0.26
CA GLU A 16 2.42 -22.74 1.01
C GLU A 16 2.27 -21.37 1.70
N GLU A 17 2.45 -21.31 3.02
CA GLU A 17 2.49 -20.04 3.74
C GLU A 17 3.84 -19.35 3.54
N LEU A 18 3.82 -18.11 3.03
CA LEU A 18 5.01 -17.30 2.83
C LEU A 18 5.19 -16.34 4.01
N PRO A 19 6.38 -16.25 4.60
CA PRO A 19 6.68 -15.28 5.66
C PRO A 19 6.89 -13.86 5.12
N VAL A 20 7.27 -13.72 3.84
CA VAL A 20 7.50 -12.44 3.15
C VAL A 20 7.18 -12.61 1.67
N CYS A 21 6.95 -11.49 0.96
CA CYS A 21 6.78 -11.53 -0.49
C CYS A 21 7.99 -12.12 -1.19
N THR A 22 7.74 -12.90 -2.23
CA THR A 22 8.76 -13.37 -3.18
C THR A 22 8.59 -12.62 -4.49
N PHE A 23 9.60 -12.62 -5.35
CA PHE A 23 9.63 -11.80 -6.55
C PHE A 23 9.96 -12.68 -7.76
N GLU A 24 9.20 -12.54 -8.85
CA GLU A 24 9.49 -13.20 -10.13
C GLU A 24 10.85 -12.74 -10.68
N THR A 25 11.14 -11.43 -10.57
CA THR A 25 12.44 -10.84 -10.89
C THR A 25 12.88 -9.88 -9.80
N SER A 26 14.17 -9.61 -9.66
CA SER A 26 14.74 -8.72 -8.64
C SER A 26 14.34 -7.24 -8.81
N ARG A 27 13.77 -6.87 -9.95
CA ARG A 27 13.33 -5.50 -10.25
C ARG A 27 11.93 -5.19 -9.74
N LEU A 28 11.07 -6.22 -9.62
CA LEU A 28 9.67 -6.05 -9.21
C LEU A 28 9.55 -5.64 -7.74
N GLY A 29 8.44 -4.98 -7.43
CA GLY A 29 8.12 -4.49 -6.10
C GLY A 29 9.05 -3.41 -5.58
N ARG A 30 9.81 -2.75 -6.47
CA ARG A 30 10.75 -1.69 -6.11
C ARG A 30 10.37 -0.38 -6.77
N THR A 31 10.72 0.72 -6.14
CA THR A 31 10.67 2.06 -6.73
C THR A 31 12.06 2.55 -7.06
N ARG A 32 12.16 3.38 -8.10
CA ARG A 32 13.34 4.22 -8.35
C ARG A 32 13.46 5.27 -7.25
N GLY A 33 14.60 5.86 -7.19
CA GLY A 33 14.92 6.87 -6.18
C GLY A 33 15.34 6.18 -4.92
N GLN A 34 16.35 6.69 -4.38
CA GLN A 34 16.68 6.39 -3.05
C GLN A 34 15.82 7.28 -2.23
N ASP A 35 15.62 7.02 -1.11
CA ASP A 35 16.51 6.63 -0.06
C ASP A 35 15.76 6.29 1.17
N ASP A 36 16.53 5.91 2.11
CA ASP A 36 16.26 5.83 3.52
C ASP A 36 15.91 7.23 4.04
N PRO A 37 14.69 7.79 3.82
CA PRO A 37 14.42 9.15 4.23
C PRO A 37 14.44 9.21 5.74
N ALA A 38 15.47 9.86 6.31
CA ALA A 38 15.50 10.13 7.73
C ALA A 38 14.33 11.06 8.08
N CYS A 39 13.49 10.68 9.03
CA CYS A 39 12.50 11.59 9.61
C CYS A 39 13.19 12.60 10.54
N GLU A 40 12.45 13.67 10.88
CA GLU A 40 12.93 14.72 11.80
C GLU A 40 12.63 14.43 13.26
N CYS A 41 12.03 13.28 13.59
CA CYS A 41 11.65 12.93 14.95
C CYS A 41 12.88 12.77 15.86
N THR A 42 12.72 13.23 17.10
CA THR A 42 13.71 13.13 18.19
C THR A 42 13.09 12.40 19.37
N MET A 43 13.91 12.13 20.40
CA MET A 43 13.48 11.51 21.66
C MET A 43 13.10 12.54 22.74
N GLU A 44 12.99 13.83 22.39
CA GLU A 44 12.73 14.92 23.35
C GLU A 44 11.41 14.75 24.12
N HIS A 45 10.39 14.19 23.47
CA HIS A 45 9.08 13.94 24.09
C HIS A 45 8.94 12.53 24.67
N GLY A 46 10.03 11.79 24.77
CA GLY A 46 10.09 10.43 25.31
C GLY A 46 9.86 9.33 24.27
N PRO A 47 10.19 8.07 24.65
CA PRO A 47 10.20 6.93 23.74
C PRO A 47 8.80 6.56 23.20
N ALA A 48 7.75 6.78 23.99
CA ALA A 48 6.37 6.47 23.58
C ALA A 48 5.87 7.37 22.44
N TYR A 49 6.51 8.51 22.19
CA TYR A 49 6.14 9.49 21.18
C TYR A 49 6.92 9.35 19.88
N ALA A 50 7.93 8.46 19.87
CA ALA A 50 8.89 8.34 18.78
C ALA A 50 8.26 7.81 17.50
N CYS A 51 8.15 8.66 16.47
CA CYS A 51 7.58 8.34 15.14
C CYS A 51 6.15 7.80 15.17
N THR A 52 5.34 8.27 16.14
CA THR A 52 3.90 8.01 16.21
C THR A 52 3.12 8.95 15.27
N ASP A 53 1.81 8.79 15.21
CA ASP A 53 0.92 9.72 14.48
C ASP A 53 0.92 11.10 15.13
N GLU A 54 0.90 11.15 16.47
CA GLU A 54 0.94 12.40 17.23
C GLU A 54 2.27 13.15 17.10
N SER A 55 3.39 12.44 16.84
CA SER A 55 4.68 13.07 16.62
C SER A 55 4.79 13.83 15.30
N GLY A 56 3.81 13.68 14.41
CA GLY A 56 3.85 14.27 13.06
C GLY A 56 5.00 13.73 12.21
N CYS A 57 5.42 12.48 12.41
CA CYS A 57 6.49 11.87 11.64
C CYS A 57 6.21 11.91 10.14
N ILE A 58 7.00 12.68 9.38
CA ILE A 58 6.80 12.87 7.92
C ILE A 58 6.82 11.56 7.15
N ASN A 59 7.67 10.61 7.56
CA ASN A 59 7.71 9.29 6.94
C ASN A 59 6.38 8.55 7.16
N ARG A 60 5.90 8.51 8.41
CA ARG A 60 4.64 7.85 8.74
C ARG A 60 3.45 8.51 8.04
N LEU A 61 3.37 9.84 8.03
CA LEU A 61 2.32 10.61 7.36
C LEU A 61 2.27 10.36 5.85
N THR A 62 3.41 10.02 5.24
CA THR A 62 3.52 9.75 3.80
C THR A 62 3.68 8.26 3.47
N GLN A 63 3.33 7.37 4.41
CA GLN A 63 3.36 5.91 4.21
C GLN A 63 4.76 5.37 3.83
N VAL A 64 5.78 5.92 4.45
CA VAL A 64 7.16 5.42 4.40
C VAL A 64 7.54 4.90 5.77
N GLU A 65 8.08 3.69 5.88
CA GLU A 65 8.66 3.25 7.14
C GLU A 65 10.04 3.87 7.38
N CYS A 66 10.29 4.22 8.63
CA CYS A 66 11.63 4.60 9.07
C CYS A 66 12.52 3.36 9.11
N LEU A 67 13.68 3.39 8.48
CA LEU A 67 14.62 2.27 8.54
C LEU A 67 15.37 2.24 9.88
N ARG A 68 15.68 1.03 10.34
CA ARG A 68 16.32 0.82 11.67
C ARG A 68 17.64 1.55 11.81
N ASP A 69 18.46 1.50 10.76
CA ASP A 69 19.82 2.05 10.78
C ASP A 69 19.88 3.55 10.46
N VAL A 70 18.73 4.16 10.10
CA VAL A 70 18.64 5.57 9.68
C VAL A 70 17.87 6.43 10.68
N CYS A 71 16.82 5.87 11.30
CA CYS A 71 15.96 6.58 12.22
C CYS A 71 16.69 6.91 13.53
N ARG A 72 16.72 8.20 13.89
CA ARG A 72 17.34 8.67 15.14
C ARG A 72 16.66 8.16 16.41
N CYS A 73 15.40 7.72 16.32
CA CYS A 73 14.65 7.14 17.42
C CYS A 73 14.99 5.66 17.68
N GLY A 74 15.78 5.02 16.81
CA GLY A 74 16.29 3.66 16.98
C GLY A 74 15.20 2.64 17.28
N GLU A 75 15.40 1.85 18.34
CA GLU A 75 14.45 0.80 18.79
C GLU A 75 13.10 1.33 19.28
N HIS A 76 13.02 2.59 19.67
CA HIS A 76 11.76 3.23 20.11
C HIS A 76 10.89 3.72 18.94
N CYS A 77 11.41 3.66 17.71
CA CYS A 77 10.65 4.09 16.54
C CYS A 77 9.36 3.28 16.37
N ALA A 78 8.19 3.91 16.46
CA ALA A 78 6.90 3.29 16.27
C ALA A 78 6.54 3.08 14.77
N ASN A 79 7.37 3.58 13.84
CA ASN A 79 7.12 3.52 12.40
C ASN A 79 7.99 2.46 11.70
N GLN A 80 8.01 1.22 12.22
CA GLN A 80 8.74 0.05 11.70
C GLN A 80 7.89 -1.22 11.77
N ARG A 81 6.60 -1.11 11.49
CA ARG A 81 5.60 -2.17 11.70
C ARG A 81 5.79 -3.34 10.75
N PHE A 82 6.06 -3.09 9.46
CA PHE A 82 6.37 -4.13 8.48
C PHE A 82 7.71 -4.82 8.77
N GLN A 83 8.75 -4.05 9.09
CA GLN A 83 10.08 -4.58 9.40
C GLN A 83 10.08 -5.44 10.66
N ARG A 84 9.18 -5.16 11.61
CA ARG A 84 9.03 -5.90 12.87
C ARG A 84 7.99 -6.99 12.81
N HIS A 85 7.26 -7.14 11.70
CA HIS A 85 6.09 -8.01 11.58
C HIS A 85 5.10 -7.79 12.75
N ALA A 86 4.84 -6.51 13.08
CA ALA A 86 3.97 -6.11 14.19
C ALA A 86 2.49 -6.37 13.86
N TYR A 87 2.14 -7.62 13.61
CA TYR A 87 0.80 -8.05 13.20
C TYR A 87 -0.16 -8.09 14.38
N ALA A 88 -1.44 -7.82 14.09
CA ALA A 88 -2.51 -8.00 15.03
C ALA A 88 -2.71 -9.48 15.38
N HIS A 89 -3.21 -9.74 16.60
CA HIS A 89 -3.52 -11.10 17.04
C HIS A 89 -4.86 -11.54 16.48
N VAL A 90 -4.88 -12.56 15.63
CA VAL A 90 -6.05 -12.99 14.87
C VAL A 90 -6.11 -14.50 14.70
N ASP A 91 -7.35 -15.02 14.47
CA ASP A 91 -7.63 -16.41 14.14
C ASP A 91 -8.19 -16.55 12.74
N ILE A 92 -7.88 -17.65 12.07
CA ILE A 92 -8.60 -18.09 10.86
C ILE A 92 -9.85 -18.84 11.31
N ILE A 93 -11.01 -18.39 10.85
CA ILE A 93 -12.31 -18.95 11.17
C ILE A 93 -13.01 -19.45 9.92
N LYS A 94 -13.97 -20.35 10.08
CA LYS A 94 -14.90 -20.73 9.03
C LYS A 94 -16.14 -19.86 9.10
N THR A 95 -16.46 -19.20 8.00
CA THR A 95 -17.69 -18.40 7.87
C THR A 95 -18.82 -19.23 7.24
N PRO A 96 -20.10 -18.89 7.47
CA PRO A 96 -21.21 -19.65 6.91
C PRO A 96 -21.28 -19.68 5.38
N GLU A 97 -20.94 -18.57 4.71
CA GLU A 97 -21.19 -18.39 3.26
C GLU A 97 -19.95 -17.97 2.47
N LYS A 98 -18.90 -17.45 3.14
CA LYS A 98 -17.72 -16.86 2.49
C LYS A 98 -16.47 -17.77 2.54
N GLY A 99 -16.61 -19.01 3.03
CA GLY A 99 -15.48 -19.91 3.24
C GLY A 99 -14.69 -19.58 4.49
N PHE A 100 -13.36 -19.48 4.38
CA PHE A 100 -12.52 -19.02 5.49
C PHE A 100 -12.56 -17.51 5.64
N GLY A 101 -12.40 -17.05 6.88
CA GLY A 101 -12.30 -15.64 7.24
C GLY A 101 -11.28 -15.43 8.33
N ILE A 102 -11.00 -14.20 8.68
CA ILE A 102 -10.12 -13.83 9.78
C ILE A 102 -10.92 -13.08 10.83
N ARG A 103 -10.69 -13.41 12.11
CA ARG A 103 -11.34 -12.81 13.27
C ARG A 103 -10.28 -12.19 14.19
N ALA A 104 -10.56 -11.01 14.73
CA ALA A 104 -9.73 -10.38 15.76
C ALA A 104 -9.79 -11.19 17.07
N CYS A 105 -8.65 -11.51 17.68
CA CYS A 105 -8.54 -12.17 18.98
C CYS A 105 -8.44 -11.17 20.14
N SER A 106 -8.05 -9.94 19.85
CA SER A 106 -8.00 -8.80 20.77
C SER A 106 -8.64 -7.58 20.11
N ASP A 107 -8.96 -6.55 20.89
CA ASP A 107 -9.36 -5.26 20.34
C ASP A 107 -8.22 -4.70 19.49
N ILE A 108 -8.57 -4.07 18.37
CA ILE A 108 -7.65 -3.42 17.43
C ILE A 108 -8.10 -1.96 17.31
N GLU A 109 -7.19 -1.04 17.54
CA GLU A 109 -7.48 0.39 17.44
C GLU A 109 -7.57 0.86 15.99
N ARG A 110 -8.22 2.01 15.79
CA ARG A 110 -8.26 2.64 14.47
C ARG A 110 -6.85 2.94 13.98
N ASP A 111 -6.61 2.72 12.66
CA ASP A 111 -5.34 2.90 11.96
C ASP A 111 -4.20 2.00 12.45
N GLU A 112 -4.51 1.04 13.32
CA GLU A 112 -3.57 -0.01 13.73
C GLU A 112 -3.28 -0.97 12.57
N PHE A 113 -2.01 -1.41 12.48
CA PHE A 113 -1.54 -2.35 11.46
C PHE A 113 -2.00 -3.77 11.75
N VAL A 114 -2.75 -4.35 10.85
CA VAL A 114 -3.31 -5.70 11.01
C VAL A 114 -2.38 -6.74 10.43
N PHE A 115 -2.10 -6.65 9.11
CA PHE A 115 -1.27 -7.59 8.38
C PHE A 115 -0.63 -6.95 7.16
N GLU A 116 0.45 -7.57 6.70
CA GLU A 116 0.94 -7.40 5.34
C GLU A 116 0.26 -8.39 4.40
N TYR A 117 -0.15 -7.94 3.21
CA TYR A 117 -0.63 -8.82 2.15
C TYR A 117 0.55 -9.42 1.40
N ILE A 118 0.84 -10.67 1.68
CA ILE A 118 2.04 -11.38 1.23
C ILE A 118 1.67 -12.38 0.13
N GLY A 119 2.50 -12.43 -0.94
CA GLY A 119 2.41 -13.37 -2.04
C GLY A 119 3.63 -13.27 -2.96
N GLU A 120 3.50 -13.81 -4.16
CA GLU A 120 4.51 -13.73 -5.21
C GLU A 120 4.26 -12.46 -6.03
N ILE A 121 5.24 -11.55 -6.11
CA ILE A 121 5.17 -10.36 -6.94
C ILE A 121 5.55 -10.73 -8.36
N ILE A 122 4.61 -10.53 -9.29
CA ILE A 122 4.66 -11.00 -10.68
C ILE A 122 4.35 -9.86 -11.65
N THR A 123 4.82 -9.99 -12.88
CA THR A 123 4.52 -9.08 -13.99
C THR A 123 3.07 -9.24 -14.48
N HIS A 124 2.59 -8.24 -15.26
CA HIS A 124 1.29 -8.30 -15.90
C HIS A 124 1.14 -9.53 -16.82
N ASP A 125 2.16 -9.87 -17.59
CA ASP A 125 2.13 -11.02 -18.49
C ASP A 125 2.00 -12.34 -17.72
N THR A 126 2.74 -12.47 -16.63
CA THR A 126 2.63 -13.65 -15.75
C THR A 126 1.29 -13.70 -15.04
N PHE A 127 0.76 -12.55 -14.61
CA PHE A 127 -0.59 -12.46 -14.05
C PHE A 127 -1.65 -12.96 -15.05
N MET A 128 -1.64 -12.49 -16.30
CA MET A 128 -2.59 -12.92 -17.33
C MET A 128 -2.49 -14.42 -17.62
N ARG A 129 -1.27 -14.94 -17.72
CA ARG A 129 -1.00 -16.38 -17.91
C ARG A 129 -1.52 -17.21 -16.74
N ARG A 130 -1.24 -16.81 -15.49
CA ARG A 130 -1.70 -17.53 -14.29
C ARG A 130 -3.22 -17.49 -14.15
N MET A 131 -3.86 -16.37 -14.49
CA MET A 131 -5.32 -16.27 -14.51
C MET A 131 -5.96 -17.30 -15.44
N ALA A 132 -5.43 -17.46 -16.66
CA ALA A 132 -5.90 -18.48 -17.60
C ALA A 132 -5.66 -19.89 -17.05
N GLN A 133 -4.45 -20.16 -16.56
CA GLN A 133 -4.09 -21.44 -15.95
C GLN A 133 -4.99 -21.81 -14.76
N TYR A 134 -5.25 -20.89 -13.84
CA TYR A 134 -6.09 -21.16 -12.66
C TYR A 134 -7.54 -21.43 -13.03
N LYS A 135 -8.04 -20.82 -14.10
CA LYS A 135 -9.37 -21.15 -14.67
C LYS A 135 -9.39 -22.57 -15.24
N GLU A 136 -8.36 -22.99 -15.96
CA GLU A 136 -8.21 -24.36 -16.48
C GLU A 136 -8.09 -25.39 -15.36
N GLU A 137 -7.39 -25.05 -14.28
CA GLU A 137 -7.28 -25.86 -13.06
C GLU A 137 -8.57 -25.88 -12.21
N HIS A 138 -9.63 -25.15 -12.64
CA HIS A 138 -10.91 -25.02 -11.92
C HIS A 138 -10.78 -24.47 -10.50
N LEU A 139 -9.78 -23.63 -10.25
CA LEU A 139 -9.68 -22.92 -8.96
C LEU A 139 -10.87 -21.95 -8.84
N VAL A 140 -11.55 -21.99 -7.69
CA VAL A 140 -12.75 -21.18 -7.45
C VAL A 140 -12.39 -19.75 -7.03
N HIS A 141 -11.28 -19.60 -6.31
CA HIS A 141 -10.85 -18.32 -5.73
C HIS A 141 -9.44 -17.96 -6.18
N PHE A 142 -9.27 -16.73 -6.64
CA PHE A 142 -7.99 -16.14 -6.98
C PHE A 142 -7.68 -15.02 -6.00
N TYR A 143 -6.44 -14.99 -5.52
CA TYR A 143 -5.99 -14.03 -4.52
C TYR A 143 -4.93 -13.11 -5.12
N PHE A 144 -5.37 -12.27 -6.07
CA PHE A 144 -4.53 -11.26 -6.70
C PHE A 144 -4.77 -9.88 -6.11
N MET A 145 -3.71 -9.10 -5.94
CA MET A 145 -3.77 -7.70 -5.57
C MET A 145 -2.79 -6.90 -6.44
N MET A 146 -3.25 -5.79 -7.03
CA MET A 146 -2.37 -4.89 -7.76
C MET A 146 -1.45 -4.16 -6.78
N LEU A 147 -0.14 -4.28 -6.99
CA LEU A 147 0.90 -3.63 -6.19
C LEU A 147 1.27 -2.27 -6.78
N GLN A 148 1.64 -2.26 -8.04
CA GLN A 148 1.98 -1.09 -8.84
C GLN A 148 1.37 -1.25 -10.24
N ARG A 149 1.55 -0.26 -11.12
CA ARG A 149 1.16 -0.42 -12.52
C ARG A 149 1.93 -1.61 -13.12
N ASP A 150 1.18 -2.55 -13.70
CA ASP A 150 1.69 -3.78 -14.32
C ASP A 150 2.40 -4.77 -13.37
N GLU A 151 2.28 -4.58 -12.05
CA GLU A 151 2.81 -5.48 -11.03
C GLU A 151 1.71 -5.95 -10.08
N TYR A 152 1.68 -7.25 -9.78
CA TYR A 152 0.63 -7.90 -9.00
C TYR A 152 1.22 -8.80 -7.92
N ILE A 153 0.54 -8.86 -6.78
CA ILE A 153 0.80 -9.87 -5.75
C ILE A 153 -0.15 -11.04 -6.01
N ASP A 154 0.39 -12.21 -6.27
CA ASP A 154 -0.35 -13.47 -6.36
C ASP A 154 -0.18 -14.27 -5.06
N ALA A 155 -1.25 -14.33 -4.27
CA ALA A 155 -1.31 -15.12 -3.04
C ALA A 155 -2.14 -16.41 -3.20
N THR A 156 -2.44 -16.84 -4.45
CA THR A 156 -3.36 -17.95 -4.73
C THR A 156 -2.79 -19.29 -4.26
N LYS A 157 -1.61 -19.67 -4.73
CA LYS A 157 -0.95 -20.94 -4.34
C LYS A 157 0.04 -20.78 -3.21
N ARG A 158 0.67 -19.60 -3.12
CA ARG A 158 1.71 -19.26 -2.13
C ARG A 158 1.44 -17.85 -1.59
N GLY A 159 1.22 -17.71 -0.28
CA GLY A 159 0.89 -16.39 0.26
C GLY A 159 0.71 -16.38 1.77
N GLY A 160 0.53 -15.18 2.34
CA GLY A 160 0.30 -14.96 3.75
C GLY A 160 -1.16 -15.15 4.17
N ARG A 161 -1.42 -15.06 5.46
CA ARG A 161 -2.76 -15.24 6.05
C ARG A 161 -3.75 -14.14 5.65
N ALA A 162 -3.26 -12.94 5.33
CA ALA A 162 -4.12 -11.80 4.94
C ALA A 162 -5.06 -12.09 3.77
N ARG A 163 -4.74 -13.07 2.90
CA ARG A 163 -5.61 -13.50 1.80
C ARG A 163 -6.97 -14.04 2.24
N PHE A 164 -7.10 -14.49 3.50
CA PHE A 164 -8.37 -14.97 4.05
C PHE A 164 -9.27 -13.87 4.61
N ILE A 165 -8.84 -12.60 4.60
CA ILE A 165 -9.71 -11.48 4.98
C ILE A 165 -10.75 -11.29 3.88
N ASN A 166 -12.03 -11.43 4.24
CA ASN A 166 -13.15 -11.39 3.31
C ASN A 166 -13.51 -9.98 2.82
N HIS A 167 -14.23 -9.91 1.70
CA HIS A 167 -14.82 -8.67 1.20
C HIS A 167 -16.02 -8.22 2.05
N SER A 168 -16.10 -6.90 2.27
CA SER A 168 -17.32 -6.22 2.69
C SER A 168 -17.53 -4.91 1.93
N CYS A 169 -18.80 -4.58 1.64
CA CYS A 169 -19.17 -3.28 1.06
C CYS A 169 -19.13 -2.14 2.10
N ASN A 170 -19.04 -2.47 3.41
CA ASN A 170 -18.84 -1.55 4.52
C ASN A 170 -17.76 -2.12 5.46
N PRO A 171 -16.49 -2.14 5.03
CA PRO A 171 -15.44 -2.88 5.68
C PRO A 171 -14.95 -2.20 6.96
N ASN A 172 -14.39 -3.01 7.88
CA ASN A 172 -13.71 -2.52 9.08
C ASN A 172 -12.19 -2.38 8.93
N CYS A 173 -11.63 -2.82 7.78
CA CYS A 173 -10.24 -2.62 7.43
C CYS A 173 -10.11 -1.90 6.07
N TYR A 174 -8.93 -1.35 5.82
CA TYR A 174 -8.55 -0.78 4.52
C TYR A 174 -7.14 -1.25 4.13
N VAL A 175 -6.87 -1.24 2.84
CA VAL A 175 -5.56 -1.56 2.28
C VAL A 175 -4.79 -0.28 2.01
N SER A 176 -3.51 -0.25 2.32
CA SER A 176 -2.64 0.89 2.14
C SER A 176 -1.27 0.46 1.61
N LYS A 177 -0.77 1.20 0.62
CA LYS A 177 0.55 1.01 0.03
C LYS A 177 1.59 1.70 0.90
N TRP A 178 2.64 0.96 1.26
CA TRP A 178 3.74 1.45 2.09
C TRP A 178 5.10 1.22 1.43
N HIS A 179 6.03 2.11 1.70
CA HIS A 179 7.39 2.00 1.25
C HIS A 179 8.31 1.65 2.44
N VAL A 180 9.07 0.58 2.28
CA VAL A 180 10.07 0.12 3.26
C VAL A 180 11.41 0.03 2.55
N GLY A 181 12.24 1.04 2.69
CA GLY A 181 13.38 1.24 1.81
C GLY A 181 12.90 1.38 0.36
N ARG A 182 13.47 0.60 -0.53
CA ARG A 182 13.09 0.59 -1.96
C ARG A 182 11.89 -0.31 -2.28
N HIS A 183 11.37 -1.06 -1.31
CA HIS A 183 10.30 -2.03 -1.56
C HIS A 183 8.93 -1.43 -1.30
N VAL A 184 8.01 -1.70 -2.22
CA VAL A 184 6.59 -1.41 -2.08
C VAL A 184 5.94 -2.60 -1.38
N ARG A 185 5.17 -2.31 -0.34
CA ARG A 185 4.47 -3.34 0.46
C ARG A 185 3.00 -2.94 0.64
N MET A 186 2.12 -3.93 0.68
CA MET A 186 0.70 -3.72 0.89
C MET A 186 0.31 -4.09 2.32
N GLY A 187 -0.13 -3.09 3.08
CA GLY A 187 -0.58 -3.28 4.46
C GLY A 187 -2.08 -3.21 4.59
N ILE A 188 -2.62 -4.00 5.50
CA ILE A 188 -4.02 -3.96 5.91
C ILE A 188 -4.06 -3.31 7.28
N PHE A 189 -4.93 -2.31 7.44
CA PHE A 189 -5.08 -1.48 8.62
C PHE A 189 -6.53 -1.43 9.06
N ALA A 190 -6.78 -1.25 10.35
CA ALA A 190 -8.11 -1.06 10.87
C ALA A 190 -8.69 0.31 10.45
N LYS A 191 -9.87 0.33 9.82
CA LYS A 191 -10.56 1.56 9.40
C LYS A 191 -11.29 2.24 10.57
N ARG A 192 -11.65 1.47 11.58
CA ARG A 192 -12.28 1.86 12.84
C ARG A 192 -11.78 0.97 13.95
N ALA A 193 -12.09 1.30 15.18
CA ALA A 193 -11.89 0.36 16.28
C ALA A 193 -12.66 -0.95 16.00
N ILE A 194 -11.99 -2.09 16.19
CA ILE A 194 -12.51 -3.45 15.96
C ILE A 194 -12.43 -4.18 17.29
N ARG A 195 -13.54 -4.79 17.70
CA ARG A 195 -13.59 -5.54 18.95
C ARG A 195 -13.10 -6.97 18.78
N ALA A 196 -12.57 -7.53 19.84
CA ALA A 196 -12.28 -8.97 19.89
C ALA A 196 -13.53 -9.77 19.51
N GLY A 197 -13.35 -10.75 18.60
CA GLY A 197 -14.44 -11.57 18.07
C GLY A 197 -15.04 -11.07 16.75
N GLU A 198 -14.77 -9.83 16.31
CA GLU A 198 -15.25 -9.35 15.00
C GLU A 198 -14.48 -10.01 13.84
N GLU A 199 -15.21 -10.34 12.76
CA GLU A 199 -14.58 -10.73 11.49
C GLU A 199 -13.96 -9.52 10.83
N LEU A 200 -12.71 -9.65 10.37
CA LEU A 200 -11.99 -8.63 9.59
C LEU A 200 -12.45 -8.68 8.14
N SER A 201 -12.64 -7.50 7.55
CA SER A 201 -13.04 -7.38 6.16
C SER A 201 -12.44 -6.12 5.53
N PHE A 202 -12.11 -6.18 4.23
CA PHE A 202 -11.79 -4.99 3.45
C PHE A 202 -12.56 -4.97 2.13
N ASN A 203 -12.67 -3.82 1.51
CA ASN A 203 -13.25 -3.72 0.18
C ASN A 203 -12.20 -4.20 -0.83
N TYR A 204 -12.48 -5.30 -1.53
CA TYR A 204 -11.56 -5.84 -2.52
C TYR A 204 -11.27 -4.86 -3.63
N ASN A 205 -12.19 -3.89 -3.85
CA ASN A 205 -12.12 -2.95 -4.96
C ASN A 205 -11.69 -3.68 -6.25
N ALA A 206 -12.29 -4.88 -6.41
CA ALA A 206 -11.86 -5.88 -7.38
C ALA A 206 -12.13 -5.34 -8.78
N ASP A 207 -11.20 -4.58 -9.30
CA ASP A 207 -11.05 -4.35 -10.72
C ASP A 207 -10.52 -5.66 -11.34
N ARG A 208 -11.36 -6.67 -11.81
CA ARG A 208 -11.89 -6.48 -13.10
C ARG A 208 -11.06 -7.04 -14.19
N TYR A 209 -10.18 -7.84 -13.83
CA TYR A 209 -9.35 -8.61 -14.75
C TYR A 209 -10.18 -9.51 -15.69
N GLY A 210 -11.37 -9.00 -16.15
CA GLY A 210 -12.27 -9.73 -17.05
C GLY A 210 -12.98 -10.91 -16.41
N ASN A 211 -13.05 -10.97 -15.09
CA ASN A 211 -13.83 -11.99 -14.38
C ASN A 211 -15.31 -11.58 -14.29
N ASP A 212 -16.18 -12.58 -14.38
CA ASP A 212 -17.61 -12.40 -14.14
C ASP A 212 -17.85 -11.90 -12.71
N PRO A 213 -18.86 -11.02 -12.51
CA PRO A 213 -19.25 -10.58 -11.18
C PRO A 213 -19.61 -11.78 -10.30
N GLN A 214 -19.04 -11.85 -9.09
CA GLN A 214 -19.37 -12.89 -8.12
C GLN A 214 -20.43 -12.37 -7.12
N PRO A 215 -21.32 -13.23 -6.59
CA PRO A 215 -22.27 -12.84 -5.55
C PRO A 215 -21.54 -12.33 -4.30
N CYS A 216 -22.03 -11.23 -3.74
CA CYS A 216 -21.51 -10.68 -2.47
C CYS A 216 -22.38 -11.14 -1.30
N TYR A 217 -21.74 -11.78 -0.32
CA TYR A 217 -22.38 -12.29 0.90
C TYR A 217 -21.98 -11.48 2.15
N CYS A 218 -21.66 -10.18 2.00
CA CYS A 218 -21.24 -9.38 3.14
C CYS A 218 -22.35 -9.03 4.13
N GLY A 219 -23.62 -9.12 3.74
CA GLY A 219 -24.77 -8.84 4.61
C GLY A 219 -24.98 -7.36 4.94
N GLU A 220 -24.17 -6.47 4.42
CA GLU A 220 -24.22 -5.05 4.73
C GLU A 220 -25.43 -4.34 4.10
N PRO A 221 -26.08 -3.36 4.81
CA PRO A 221 -27.22 -2.63 4.25
C PRO A 221 -26.92 -1.88 2.96
N ASN A 222 -25.66 -1.53 2.73
CA ASN A 222 -25.17 -0.86 1.53
C ASN A 222 -24.61 -1.82 0.47
N CYS A 223 -24.79 -3.12 0.64
CA CYS A 223 -24.29 -4.12 -0.30
C CYS A 223 -24.86 -3.92 -1.71
N VAL A 224 -23.98 -3.99 -2.71
CA VAL A 224 -24.36 -3.86 -4.14
C VAL A 224 -24.74 -5.22 -4.76
N GLY A 225 -24.66 -6.30 -3.99
CA GLY A 225 -25.04 -7.67 -4.37
C GLY A 225 -23.96 -8.43 -5.13
N THR A 226 -22.91 -7.79 -5.61
CA THR A 226 -21.83 -8.41 -6.37
C THR A 226 -20.45 -7.90 -5.99
N ILE A 227 -19.42 -8.73 -6.18
CA ILE A 227 -18.01 -8.38 -6.10
C ILE A 227 -17.47 -8.39 -7.53
N GLY A 228 -16.78 -7.31 -7.93
CA GLY A 228 -16.30 -7.14 -9.31
C GLY A 228 -17.40 -6.69 -10.30
N GLY A 229 -17.01 -6.56 -11.57
CA GLY A 229 -17.88 -6.06 -12.64
C GLY A 229 -17.84 -4.54 -12.81
N ARG A 230 -18.32 -4.05 -13.96
CA ARG A 230 -18.25 -2.63 -14.37
C ARG A 230 -18.92 -1.63 -13.40
N THR A 231 -19.78 -2.09 -12.50
CA THR A 231 -20.51 -1.23 -11.56
C THR A 231 -19.70 -0.82 -10.33
N GLN A 232 -18.60 -1.52 -10.04
CA GLN A 232 -17.73 -1.16 -8.91
C GLN A 232 -16.52 -0.30 -9.31
N THR A 233 -16.23 -0.21 -10.61
CA THR A 233 -15.08 0.54 -11.14
C THR A 233 -15.25 2.04 -11.19
N ASP A 234 -16.48 2.48 -11.22
CA ASP A 234 -16.74 3.89 -11.30
C ASP A 234 -16.71 4.53 -9.91
N VAL A 235 -16.38 5.79 -9.86
CA VAL A 235 -16.40 6.77 -8.77
C VAL A 235 -17.27 6.46 -7.52
N VAL A 236 -18.11 5.41 -7.61
CA VAL A 236 -19.03 4.94 -6.56
C VAL A 236 -18.30 4.43 -5.32
N THR A 237 -17.12 3.84 -5.50
CA THR A 237 -16.32 3.25 -4.42
C THR A 237 -15.02 4.00 -4.18
N MET A 238 -14.96 5.29 -4.50
CA MET A 238 -13.80 6.10 -4.20
C MET A 238 -13.49 5.98 -2.70
N ASP A 239 -12.27 5.60 -2.41
CA ASP A 239 -11.75 5.53 -1.03
C ASP A 239 -11.86 6.91 -0.37
N ASP A 240 -12.29 6.94 0.89
CA ASP A 240 -12.42 8.17 1.66
C ASP A 240 -11.12 8.99 1.68
N ARG A 241 -9.96 8.34 1.51
CA ARG A 241 -8.65 9.00 1.40
C ARG A 241 -8.56 9.94 0.19
N PHE A 242 -9.07 9.52 -0.98
CA PHE A 242 -9.11 10.38 -2.17
C PHE A 242 -10.15 11.49 -2.02
N ILE A 243 -11.30 11.21 -1.40
CA ILE A 243 -12.32 12.22 -1.10
C ILE A 243 -11.73 13.32 -0.24
N LEU A 244 -10.97 12.96 0.79
CA LEU A 244 -10.28 13.91 1.67
C LEU A 244 -9.11 14.62 0.98
N ALA A 245 -8.36 13.91 0.14
CA ALA A 245 -7.24 14.48 -0.61
C ALA A 245 -7.67 15.43 -1.71
N LEU A 246 -8.91 15.31 -2.22
CA LEU A 246 -9.52 16.22 -3.18
C LEU A 246 -10.34 17.32 -2.52
N ASP A 247 -10.53 17.30 -1.20
CA ASP A 247 -11.33 18.25 -0.42
C ASP A 247 -12.79 18.33 -0.89
N ILE A 248 -13.40 17.18 -1.19
CA ILE A 248 -14.77 17.04 -1.68
C ILE A 248 -15.68 16.28 -0.69
N ALA A 249 -15.29 16.20 0.57
CA ALA A 249 -16.01 15.42 1.57
C ALA A 249 -17.45 15.89 1.78
N ASP A 250 -17.67 17.20 1.84
CA ASP A 250 -18.98 17.79 2.06
C ASP A 250 -19.91 17.52 0.87
N GLN A 251 -19.42 17.74 -0.35
CA GLN A 251 -20.18 17.47 -1.59
C GLN A 251 -20.55 16.01 -1.71
N MET A 252 -19.64 15.12 -1.30
CA MET A 252 -19.90 13.69 -1.29
C MET A 252 -20.89 13.28 -0.19
N ALA A 253 -20.89 13.94 0.97
CA ALA A 253 -21.85 13.73 2.04
C ALA A 253 -23.25 14.19 1.62
N GLU A 254 -23.39 15.39 1.05
CA GLU A 254 -24.65 15.91 0.50
C GLU A 254 -25.22 14.99 -0.58
N LEU A 255 -24.37 14.51 -1.49
CA LEU A 255 -24.79 13.57 -2.52
C LEU A 255 -25.31 12.25 -1.93
N ARG A 256 -24.63 11.74 -0.89
CA ARG A 256 -25.05 10.50 -0.21
C ARG A 256 -26.41 10.68 0.49
N ALA A 257 -26.71 11.89 0.97
CA ALA A 257 -27.97 12.21 1.64
C ALA A 257 -29.13 12.48 0.64
N SER A 258 -28.84 13.06 -0.53
CA SER A 258 -29.87 13.58 -1.44
C SER A 258 -30.38 12.56 -2.47
N LEU A 259 -29.65 11.48 -2.75
CA LEU A 259 -30.00 10.59 -3.84
C LEU A 259 -30.15 9.13 -3.40
N PRO A 260 -31.23 8.45 -3.83
CA PRO A 260 -31.31 6.99 -3.71
C PRO A 260 -30.18 6.35 -4.52
N ARG A 261 -29.69 5.21 -4.01
CA ARG A 261 -28.57 4.46 -4.60
C ARG A 261 -28.90 3.96 -6.01
N GLY A 262 -27.98 4.13 -6.96
CA GLY A 262 -28.14 3.61 -8.33
C GLY A 262 -27.34 4.38 -9.37
N ARG A 263 -27.62 4.10 -10.66
CA ARG A 263 -26.94 4.74 -11.82
C ARG A 263 -27.00 6.26 -11.84
N HIS A 264 -28.05 6.88 -11.23
CA HIS A 264 -28.17 8.32 -11.13
C HIS A 264 -27.14 8.93 -10.18
N GLN A 265 -26.91 8.29 -9.04
CA GLN A 265 -25.90 8.68 -8.07
C GLN A 265 -24.49 8.60 -8.69
N GLN A 266 -24.25 7.62 -9.57
CA GLN A 266 -22.99 7.44 -10.26
C GLN A 266 -22.68 8.57 -11.25
N LYS A 267 -23.68 8.99 -12.07
CA LYS A 267 -23.51 10.14 -12.97
C LYS A 267 -23.26 11.46 -12.23
N GLN A 268 -23.94 11.66 -11.09
CA GLN A 268 -23.79 12.85 -10.28
C GLN A 268 -22.42 12.91 -9.59
N ARG A 269 -21.87 11.78 -9.17
CA ARG A 269 -20.50 11.68 -8.59
C ARG A 269 -19.43 12.01 -9.63
N ALA A 270 -19.57 11.48 -10.85
CA ALA A 270 -18.70 11.86 -11.96
C ALA A 270 -18.74 13.37 -12.25
N LYS A 271 -19.91 13.98 -12.13
CA LYS A 271 -20.11 15.43 -12.26
C LYS A 271 -19.40 16.20 -11.13
N ILE A 272 -19.54 15.77 -9.87
CA ILE A 272 -18.84 16.36 -8.73
C ILE A 272 -17.33 16.33 -8.94
N LEU A 273 -16.76 15.18 -9.33
CA LEU A 273 -15.35 15.06 -9.63
C LEU A 273 -14.87 16.00 -10.74
N ASN A 274 -15.70 16.28 -11.71
CA ASN A 274 -15.36 17.19 -12.80
C ASN A 274 -15.52 18.66 -12.43
N GLU A 275 -16.47 19.00 -11.58
CA GLU A 275 -16.81 20.39 -11.25
C GLU A 275 -16.13 20.91 -9.97
N TYR A 276 -15.87 20.04 -8.99
CA TYR A 276 -15.40 20.45 -7.65
C TYR A 276 -13.94 20.13 -7.35
N CYS A 277 -13.24 19.38 -8.18
CA CYS A 277 -11.85 18.98 -7.93
C CYS A 277 -10.82 20.10 -8.22
N HIS A 278 -11.22 21.35 -8.25
CA HIS A 278 -10.34 22.48 -8.55
C HIS A 278 -10.05 23.33 -7.30
N HIS A 279 -10.04 22.70 -6.13
CA HIS A 279 -9.72 23.41 -4.89
C HIS A 279 -8.21 23.54 -4.70
N ILE A 280 -7.75 24.76 -4.45
CA ILE A 280 -6.37 25.06 -4.13
C ILE A 280 -6.02 24.47 -2.75
N LEU A 281 -4.80 23.96 -2.58
CA LEU A 281 -4.28 23.54 -1.28
C LEU A 281 -4.12 24.78 -0.38
N ARG A 282 -4.55 24.68 0.89
CA ARG A 282 -4.49 25.79 1.84
C ARG A 282 -3.18 25.75 2.63
N ALA A 283 -2.59 26.92 2.85
CA ALA A 283 -1.29 27.07 3.54
C ALA A 283 -1.26 26.57 4.98
N SER A 284 -2.42 26.45 5.65
CA SER A 284 -2.53 26.08 7.07
C SER A 284 -2.51 24.58 7.37
N ALA A 285 -2.29 23.73 6.38
CA ALA A 285 -2.60 22.31 6.52
C ALA A 285 -1.44 21.37 6.17
N GLU A 286 -0.42 21.25 7.08
CA GLU A 286 0.54 20.15 6.99
C GLU A 286 -0.14 18.78 6.80
N PRO A 287 -1.22 18.44 7.53
CA PRO A 287 -1.97 17.20 7.32
C PRO A 287 -2.61 17.09 5.94
N GLU A 288 -2.98 18.21 5.32
CA GLU A 288 -3.55 18.23 3.96
C GLU A 288 -2.50 17.91 2.91
N CYS A 289 -1.32 18.54 3.00
CA CYS A 289 -0.20 18.25 2.10
C CYS A 289 0.21 16.77 2.17
N ALA A 290 0.31 16.21 3.37
CA ALA A 290 0.63 14.80 3.57
C ALA A 290 -0.44 13.90 2.92
N ARG A 291 -1.73 14.18 3.14
CA ARG A 291 -2.85 13.42 2.53
C ARG A 291 -2.81 13.47 1.00
N VAL A 292 -2.56 14.65 0.43
CA VAL A 292 -2.47 14.80 -1.04
C VAL A 292 -1.28 14.01 -1.57
N MET A 293 -0.11 14.13 -0.98
CA MET A 293 1.08 13.38 -1.45
C MET A 293 0.93 11.87 -1.29
N THR A 294 0.31 11.41 -0.19
CA THR A 294 -0.04 10.00 -0.01
C THR A 294 -1.04 9.52 -1.06
N ALA A 295 -2.07 10.33 -1.34
CA ALA A 295 -3.06 10.02 -2.37
C ALA A 295 -2.44 9.96 -3.79
N VAL A 296 -1.50 10.86 -4.12
CA VAL A 296 -0.74 10.80 -5.39
C VAL A 296 0.03 9.50 -5.49
N ARG A 297 0.69 9.06 -4.42
CA ARG A 297 1.42 7.78 -4.38
C ARG A 297 0.49 6.58 -4.55
N ASP A 298 -0.66 6.58 -3.88
CA ASP A 298 -1.64 5.49 -3.97
C ASP A 298 -2.36 5.46 -5.33
N ALA A 299 -2.51 6.62 -5.98
CA ALA A 299 -3.20 6.77 -7.26
C ALA A 299 -2.37 6.34 -8.48
N THR A 300 -1.13 5.86 -8.32
CA THR A 300 -0.24 5.51 -9.45
C THR A 300 -0.83 4.49 -10.44
N THR A 301 -1.90 3.81 -10.08
CA THR A 301 -2.64 2.88 -10.96
C THR A 301 -3.95 3.46 -11.52
N ASN A 302 -4.33 4.69 -11.13
CA ASN A 302 -5.59 5.32 -11.53
C ASN A 302 -5.34 6.67 -12.20
N ARG A 303 -5.30 6.66 -13.54
CA ARG A 303 -5.01 7.83 -14.37
C ARG A 303 -5.86 9.05 -14.02
N ARG A 304 -7.18 8.88 -13.87
CA ARG A 304 -8.07 10.02 -13.59
C ARG A 304 -7.81 10.63 -12.22
N MET A 305 -7.55 9.79 -11.23
CA MET A 305 -7.28 10.27 -9.88
C MET A 305 -5.97 11.04 -9.81
N ILE A 306 -4.91 10.53 -10.44
CA ILE A 306 -3.63 11.21 -10.45
C ILE A 306 -3.70 12.54 -11.18
N GLU A 307 -4.44 12.62 -12.30
CA GLU A 307 -4.68 13.85 -13.03
C GLU A 307 -5.34 14.92 -12.13
N LEU A 308 -6.38 14.55 -11.38
CA LEU A 308 -7.08 15.48 -10.48
C LEU A 308 -6.17 15.97 -9.34
N LEU A 309 -5.40 15.07 -8.74
CA LEU A 309 -4.47 15.41 -7.65
C LEU A 309 -3.33 16.31 -8.13
N LEU A 310 -2.74 16.00 -9.28
CA LEU A 310 -1.68 16.83 -9.87
C LEU A 310 -2.22 18.20 -10.30
N THR A 311 -3.45 18.27 -10.86
CA THR A 311 -4.11 19.54 -11.18
C THR A 311 -4.26 20.40 -9.92
N ARG A 312 -4.67 19.80 -8.81
CA ARG A 312 -4.77 20.49 -7.52
C ARG A 312 -3.44 21.06 -7.05
N ILE A 313 -2.36 20.30 -7.19
CA ILE A 313 -0.99 20.75 -6.87
C ILE A 313 -0.55 21.86 -7.83
N ALA A 314 -0.78 21.71 -9.13
CA ALA A 314 -0.38 22.67 -10.16
C ALA A 314 -1.12 24.02 -10.01
N MET A 315 -2.36 24.03 -9.57
CA MET A 315 -3.14 25.24 -9.31
C MET A 315 -2.73 26.00 -8.03
N THR A 316 -1.89 25.38 -7.18
CA THR A 316 -1.50 25.97 -5.91
C THR A 316 -0.23 26.80 -6.08
N ASP A 317 -0.29 28.10 -5.83
CA ASP A 317 0.84 29.03 -5.95
C ASP A 317 1.48 29.41 -4.61
N ASP A 318 0.87 29.01 -3.49
CA ASP A 318 1.39 29.33 -2.15
C ASP A 318 2.76 28.66 -1.91
N MET A 319 3.79 29.48 -1.74
CA MET A 319 5.17 29.05 -1.55
C MET A 319 5.37 28.21 -0.28
N HIS A 320 4.56 28.41 0.77
CA HIS A 320 4.65 27.60 1.99
C HIS A 320 4.14 26.18 1.71
N VAL A 321 3.00 26.08 1.02
CA VAL A 321 2.45 24.78 0.59
C VAL A 321 3.43 24.04 -0.32
N GLN A 322 4.03 24.74 -1.29
CA GLN A 322 5.02 24.10 -2.19
C GLN A 322 6.25 23.54 -1.42
N LYS A 323 6.72 24.27 -0.40
CA LYS A 323 7.79 23.77 0.49
C LYS A 323 7.35 22.53 1.26
N MET A 324 6.10 22.51 1.73
CA MET A 324 5.54 21.37 2.46
C MET A 324 5.41 20.14 1.57
N LEU A 325 4.95 20.29 0.32
CA LEU A 325 4.88 19.19 -0.65
C LEU A 325 6.28 18.58 -0.91
N VAL A 326 7.30 19.43 -1.07
CA VAL A 326 8.70 18.98 -1.17
C VAL A 326 9.16 18.24 0.09
N LYS A 327 8.78 18.73 1.29
CA LYS A 327 9.10 18.09 2.58
C LYS A 327 8.45 16.72 2.70
N MET A 328 7.23 16.54 2.15
CA MET A 328 6.47 15.29 2.16
C MET A 328 6.92 14.31 1.06
N HIS A 329 8.21 14.20 0.82
CA HIS A 329 8.83 13.33 -0.20
C HIS A 329 8.39 13.64 -1.64
N GLY A 330 8.05 14.90 -1.92
CA GLY A 330 7.47 15.31 -3.20
C GLY A 330 8.27 14.85 -4.42
N PHE A 331 9.59 15.06 -4.46
CA PHE A 331 10.42 14.67 -5.61
C PHE A 331 10.45 13.15 -5.84
N VAL A 332 10.50 12.35 -4.77
CA VAL A 332 10.44 10.89 -4.87
C VAL A 332 9.09 10.43 -5.43
N ILE A 333 8.00 11.01 -4.92
CA ILE A 333 6.65 10.68 -5.39
C ILE A 333 6.45 11.12 -6.84
N MET A 334 6.98 12.28 -7.23
CA MET A 334 6.87 12.77 -8.59
C MET A 334 7.70 11.91 -9.57
N ALA A 335 8.88 11.44 -9.15
CA ALA A 335 9.67 10.49 -9.94
C ALA A 335 8.88 9.19 -10.18
N GLN A 336 8.18 8.67 -9.15
CA GLN A 336 7.30 7.50 -9.29
C GLN A 336 6.14 7.75 -10.27
N VAL A 337 5.57 8.94 -10.28
CA VAL A 337 4.51 9.33 -11.22
C VAL A 337 5.05 9.35 -12.66
N LEU A 338 6.18 10.03 -12.89
CA LEU A 338 6.82 10.13 -14.22
C LEU A 338 7.21 8.75 -14.75
N GLU A 339 7.72 7.86 -13.90
CA GLU A 339 8.05 6.49 -14.28
C GLU A 339 6.80 5.66 -14.61
N ALA A 340 5.77 5.72 -13.74
CA ALA A 340 4.56 4.94 -13.91
C ALA A 340 3.74 5.35 -15.15
N TRP A 341 3.84 6.61 -15.59
CA TRP A 341 3.03 7.18 -16.66
C TRP A 341 3.88 7.71 -17.82
N SER A 342 5.05 7.14 -18.04
CA SER A 342 5.99 7.54 -19.10
C SER A 342 5.40 7.47 -20.52
N ASP A 343 4.30 6.76 -20.72
CA ASP A 343 3.54 6.65 -21.96
C ASP A 343 2.36 7.65 -22.08
N ASP A 344 2.09 8.49 -21.04
CA ASP A 344 1.01 9.48 -21.02
C ASP A 344 1.55 10.92 -21.05
N ALA A 345 1.86 11.44 -22.22
CA ALA A 345 2.47 12.76 -22.38
C ALA A 345 1.69 13.91 -21.71
N PRO A 346 0.34 14.00 -21.76
CA PRO A 346 -0.41 15.03 -21.04
C PRO A 346 -0.23 14.96 -19.52
N LEU A 347 -0.17 13.76 -18.95
CA LEU A 347 0.01 13.59 -17.51
C LEU A 347 1.45 13.90 -17.09
N MET A 348 2.42 13.52 -17.90
CA MET A 348 3.83 13.88 -17.70
C MET A 348 4.01 15.40 -17.72
N HIS A 349 3.43 16.10 -18.69
CA HIS A 349 3.46 17.55 -18.76
C HIS A 349 2.90 18.22 -17.50
N LEU A 350 1.75 17.76 -17.03
CA LEU A 350 1.13 18.23 -15.77
C LEU A 350 2.04 17.98 -14.55
N ALA A 351 2.75 16.87 -14.51
CA ALA A 351 3.74 16.59 -13.45
C ALA A 351 4.92 17.58 -13.52
N LEU A 352 5.40 17.91 -14.73
CA LEU A 352 6.43 18.92 -14.92
C LEU A 352 5.95 20.32 -14.48
N GLU A 353 4.70 20.69 -14.76
CA GLU A 353 4.12 21.96 -14.25
C GLU A 353 4.17 22.01 -12.71
N CYS A 354 3.85 20.92 -12.03
CA CYS A 354 3.98 20.86 -10.57
C CYS A 354 5.43 21.10 -10.13
N LEU A 355 6.39 20.45 -10.79
CA LEU A 355 7.82 20.57 -10.48
C LEU A 355 8.39 21.97 -10.69
N THR A 356 7.87 22.75 -11.64
CA THR A 356 8.33 24.14 -11.86
C THR A 356 8.05 25.06 -10.66
N LYS A 357 7.05 24.73 -9.85
CA LYS A 357 6.64 25.53 -8.68
C LYS A 357 7.42 25.15 -7.41
N TRP A 358 8.10 24.02 -7.42
CA TRP A 358 8.74 23.49 -6.20
C TRP A 358 10.09 24.14 -5.92
N PRO A 359 10.25 24.78 -4.74
CA PRO A 359 11.47 25.49 -4.40
C PRO A 359 12.63 24.56 -4.10
N LEU A 360 13.75 24.81 -4.70
CA LEU A 360 15.00 24.07 -4.50
C LEU A 360 16.14 25.02 -4.13
N ARG A 361 17.03 24.56 -3.23
CA ARG A 361 18.26 25.28 -2.85
C ARG A 361 19.52 24.52 -3.24
N ALA A 362 19.43 23.21 -3.41
CA ALA A 362 20.53 22.33 -3.74
C ALA A 362 20.02 21.15 -4.58
N ARG A 363 20.90 20.60 -5.40
CA ARG A 363 20.61 19.52 -6.35
C ARG A 363 20.43 18.14 -5.69
N ASP A 364 20.88 17.96 -4.46
CA ASP A 364 20.95 16.65 -3.80
C ASP A 364 19.60 15.91 -3.78
N LYS A 365 18.50 16.61 -3.47
CA LYS A 365 17.16 16.01 -3.45
C LYS A 365 16.69 15.50 -4.82
N LEU A 366 17.13 16.12 -5.90
CA LEU A 366 16.81 15.71 -7.27
C LEU A 366 17.54 14.41 -7.60
N VAL A 367 18.84 14.38 -7.33
CA VAL A 367 19.71 13.21 -7.56
C VAL A 367 19.22 12.03 -6.70
N ASP A 368 18.92 12.29 -5.42
CA ASP A 368 18.44 11.24 -4.51
C ASP A 368 17.11 10.64 -4.93
N SER A 369 16.22 11.45 -5.48
CA SER A 369 14.92 10.99 -5.98
C SER A 369 14.99 10.36 -7.37
N GLY A 370 16.06 10.61 -8.13
CA GLY A 370 16.20 10.20 -9.53
C GLY A 370 15.29 10.97 -10.49
N VAL A 371 14.61 12.03 -10.02
CA VAL A 371 13.70 12.82 -10.85
C VAL A 371 14.44 13.62 -11.93
N ASP A 372 15.68 14.03 -11.67
CA ASP A 372 16.53 14.74 -12.62
C ASP A 372 16.88 13.87 -13.85
N GLU A 373 17.15 12.59 -13.68
CA GLU A 373 17.36 11.65 -14.78
C GLU A 373 16.12 11.49 -15.64
N LEU A 374 14.94 11.35 -15.00
CA LEU A 374 13.67 11.21 -15.72
C LEU A 374 13.32 12.46 -16.50
N VAL A 375 13.47 13.66 -15.91
CA VAL A 375 13.25 14.94 -16.60
C VAL A 375 14.25 15.13 -17.72
N HIS A 376 15.52 14.74 -17.54
CA HIS A 376 16.53 14.80 -18.59
C HIS A 376 16.18 13.93 -19.81
N GLN A 377 15.49 12.79 -19.61
CA GLN A 377 15.04 11.93 -20.72
C GLN A 377 13.88 12.52 -21.53
N MET A 378 13.20 13.56 -21.02
CA MET A 378 12.03 14.20 -21.64
C MET A 378 12.41 15.46 -22.45
N GLN A 379 13.49 15.40 -23.23
CA GLN A 379 14.03 16.56 -23.95
C GLN A 379 13.11 17.20 -24.99
N ASP A 380 12.05 16.49 -25.41
CA ASP A 380 11.06 17.02 -26.36
C ASP A 380 10.04 17.96 -25.69
N ASP A 381 9.95 17.97 -24.35
CA ASP A 381 9.05 18.84 -23.61
C ASP A 381 9.77 20.15 -23.19
N PRO A 382 9.25 21.33 -23.56
CA PRO A 382 9.88 22.63 -23.21
C PRO A 382 10.02 22.86 -21.71
N LEU A 383 9.08 22.37 -20.89
CA LEU A 383 9.15 22.49 -19.42
C LEU A 383 10.27 21.62 -18.86
N ALA A 384 10.48 20.43 -19.43
CA ALA A 384 11.57 19.56 -19.01
C ALA A 384 12.92 20.19 -19.30
N GLN A 385 13.09 20.85 -20.46
CA GLN A 385 14.28 21.60 -20.80
C GLN A 385 14.53 22.75 -19.81
N GLN A 386 13.49 23.56 -19.54
CA GLN A 386 13.57 24.66 -18.58
C GLN A 386 13.94 24.18 -17.17
N LEU A 387 13.35 23.07 -16.70
CA LEU A 387 13.65 22.46 -15.41
C LEU A 387 15.10 21.98 -15.37
N HIS A 388 15.56 21.29 -16.42
CA HIS A 388 16.93 20.78 -16.51
C HIS A 388 17.97 21.91 -16.47
N GLU A 389 17.76 23.00 -17.19
CA GLU A 389 18.64 24.19 -17.17
C GLU A 389 18.65 24.83 -15.77
N SER A 390 17.48 25.03 -15.16
CA SER A 390 17.35 25.60 -13.83
C SER A 390 18.05 24.74 -12.77
N TRP A 391 17.85 23.42 -12.80
CA TRP A 391 18.43 22.49 -11.85
C TRP A 391 19.93 22.29 -12.02
N SER A 392 20.42 22.37 -13.25
CA SER A 392 21.86 22.26 -13.55
C SER A 392 22.66 23.42 -12.96
N SER A 393 22.04 24.58 -12.75
CA SER A 393 22.65 25.75 -12.13
C SER A 393 22.74 25.68 -10.60
N LEU A 394 22.03 24.73 -9.96
CA LEU A 394 22.01 24.61 -8.50
C LEU A 394 23.30 24.01 -7.94
N PRO A 395 23.75 24.49 -6.77
CA PRO A 395 24.92 23.92 -6.10
C PRO A 395 24.63 22.47 -5.66
N SER A 396 25.65 21.62 -5.80
CA SER A 396 25.65 20.28 -5.21
C SER A 396 26.41 20.35 -3.89
N THR A 397 25.79 19.89 -2.79
CA THR A 397 26.50 19.73 -1.52
C THR A 397 27.28 18.42 -1.59
N PHE A 398 28.59 18.46 -1.27
CA PHE A 398 29.48 17.29 -1.36
C PHE A 398 28.91 16.12 -0.53
N ARG A 399 28.50 15.03 -1.21
CA ARG A 399 28.28 13.73 -0.56
C ARG A 399 29.52 12.88 -0.71
N ILE A 400 30.11 12.51 0.41
CA ILE A 400 31.16 11.49 0.48
C ILE A 400 30.58 10.20 -0.11
N ALA A 401 31.32 9.62 -1.08
CA ALA A 401 30.98 8.37 -1.74
C ALA A 401 30.80 7.22 -0.72
N ARG A 402 29.56 6.99 -0.30
CA ARG A 402 29.19 5.90 0.63
C ARG A 402 28.49 4.75 -0.08
N ARG A 403 28.35 4.80 -1.41
CA ARG A 403 27.24 4.13 -2.08
C ARG A 403 27.51 2.77 -2.70
N GLU A 404 28.61 2.56 -3.39
CA GLU A 404 28.82 1.31 -4.16
C GLU A 404 29.07 0.07 -3.30
N GLY A 405 29.59 0.24 -2.07
CA GLY A 405 29.80 -0.87 -1.15
C GLY A 405 28.56 -1.30 -0.38
N ARG A 406 27.52 -0.44 -0.27
CA ARG A 406 26.32 -0.71 0.52
C ARG A 406 25.28 -1.51 -0.24
N GLU A 407 25.10 -1.27 -1.54
CA GLU A 407 24.14 -2.01 -2.37
C GLU A 407 24.47 -3.51 -2.45
N GLN A 408 25.76 -3.85 -2.59
CA GLN A 408 26.19 -5.26 -2.58
C GLN A 408 26.10 -5.90 -1.19
N ALA A 409 26.36 -5.15 -0.12
CA ALA A 409 26.25 -5.64 1.25
C ALA A 409 24.78 -5.88 1.67
N GLU A 410 23.85 -5.03 1.26
CA GLU A 410 22.42 -5.18 1.56
C GLU A 410 21.77 -6.37 0.85
N GLU A 411 22.15 -6.64 -0.40
CA GLU A 411 21.65 -7.81 -1.14
C GLU A 411 22.14 -9.13 -0.51
N VAL A 412 23.37 -9.16 -0.04
CA VAL A 412 23.97 -10.33 0.65
C VAL A 412 23.37 -10.49 2.06
N ASP A 413 23.17 -9.41 2.81
CA ASP A 413 22.65 -9.48 4.17
C ASP A 413 21.15 -9.84 4.19
N TRP A 414 20.37 -9.34 3.24
CA TRP A 414 18.96 -9.70 3.13
C TRP A 414 18.74 -11.17 2.74
N ALA A 415 19.60 -11.73 1.87
CA ALA A 415 19.59 -13.14 1.53
C ALA A 415 20.04 -14.04 2.71
N ALA A 416 21.00 -13.57 3.51
CA ALA A 416 21.45 -14.26 4.71
C ALA A 416 20.39 -14.25 5.81
N ARG A 417 19.70 -13.14 6.03
CA ARG A 417 18.58 -13.00 6.98
C ARG A 417 17.38 -13.88 6.60
N ARG A 418 17.07 -14.00 5.32
CA ARG A 418 16.06 -14.98 4.83
C ARG A 418 16.40 -16.41 5.21
N ARG A 419 17.66 -16.82 5.02
CA ARG A 419 18.12 -18.17 5.36
C ARG A 419 18.07 -18.42 6.87
N ALA A 420 18.49 -17.44 7.67
CA ALA A 420 18.48 -17.55 9.13
C ALA A 420 17.05 -17.60 9.70
N GLN A 421 16.10 -16.83 9.16
CA GLN A 421 14.71 -16.89 9.59
C GLN A 421 14.02 -18.21 9.19
N ALA A 422 14.27 -18.71 7.99
CA ALA A 422 13.76 -20.00 7.57
C ALA A 422 14.29 -21.16 8.48
N THR A 423 15.52 -21.05 8.94
CA THR A 423 16.13 -22.03 9.85
C THR A 423 15.58 -21.91 11.28
N GLN A 424 15.21 -20.71 11.75
CA GLN A 424 14.59 -20.53 13.07
C GLN A 424 13.15 -21.02 13.13
N VAL A 425 12.39 -20.87 12.04
CA VAL A 425 11.01 -21.39 11.97
C VAL A 425 11.02 -22.92 11.97
N SER A 426 11.95 -23.57 11.26
CA SER A 426 12.09 -25.04 11.26
C SER A 426 12.62 -25.60 12.58
N ALA A 427 13.37 -24.82 13.38
CA ALA A 427 13.87 -25.24 14.69
C ALA A 427 12.84 -25.12 15.83
N GLN A 428 11.76 -24.36 15.62
CA GLN A 428 10.66 -24.24 16.60
C GLN A 428 9.55 -25.28 16.41
N GLU A 429 9.60 -26.07 15.34
CA GLU A 429 8.64 -27.14 15.03
C GLU A 429 9.10 -28.56 15.42
N GLU A 430 10.24 -28.73 16.09
CA GLU A 430 10.56 -30.05 16.67
C GLU A 430 9.65 -30.32 17.87
N PRO A 431 8.85 -31.41 17.84
CA PRO A 431 7.99 -31.76 18.95
C PRO A 431 8.85 -32.19 20.15
N THR A 432 8.73 -31.45 21.24
CA THR A 432 9.30 -31.86 22.54
C THR A 432 8.69 -33.22 22.92
N ALA A 433 9.47 -34.26 22.86
CA ALA A 433 9.10 -35.56 23.40
C ALA A 433 8.80 -35.41 24.91
N GLY A 434 7.55 -35.63 25.26
CA GLY A 434 7.11 -35.64 26.66
C GLY A 434 7.81 -36.74 27.46
N PRO A 435 8.03 -36.55 28.77
CA PRO A 435 8.70 -37.51 29.61
C PRO A 435 7.87 -38.79 29.74
N GLU A 436 8.50 -39.93 29.47
CA GLU A 436 7.94 -41.27 29.74
C GLU A 436 7.52 -41.41 31.20
N ALA A 437 6.29 -41.83 31.44
CA ALA A 437 5.83 -42.22 32.76
C ALA A 437 6.42 -43.58 33.19
N PRO A 438 6.91 -43.71 34.42
CA PRO A 438 7.48 -44.97 34.87
C PRO A 438 6.39 -46.03 35.10
N GLY A 439 6.70 -47.26 34.61
CA GLY A 439 5.83 -48.39 34.56
C GLY A 439 5.24 -48.81 35.94
N ALA A 440 3.97 -49.13 35.92
CA ALA A 440 3.27 -49.81 37.01
C ALA A 440 3.46 -51.32 36.90
N VAL A 441 4.15 -51.86 37.86
CA VAL A 441 4.36 -53.29 38.04
C VAL A 441 3.02 -53.97 38.41
N SER A 442 2.67 -54.98 37.61
CA SER A 442 1.64 -55.97 37.87
C SER A 442 1.93 -56.73 39.17
N ARG A 443 0.95 -56.83 40.06
CA ARG A 443 0.79 -57.98 40.97
C ARG A 443 -0.62 -58.52 40.93
N LEU A 444 -0.67 -59.79 40.60
CA LEU A 444 -1.76 -60.74 40.70
C LEU A 444 -2.42 -60.73 42.07
N ARG A 445 -3.73 -60.72 42.14
CA ARG A 445 -4.61 -61.82 42.60
C ARG A 445 -6.05 -61.52 42.21
#